data_d0da4b75063d4269b67700c08531ee29
#
_entry.id   d0da4b75063d4269b67700c08531ee29
#
_cell.length_a   1.000
_cell.length_b   1.000
_cell.length_c   1.000
_cell.angle_alpha   90.00
_cell.angle_beta   90.00
_cell.angle_gamma   90.00
#
_symmetry.space_group_name_H-M   'P 1'
#
loop_
_entity.id
_entity.type
_entity.pdbx_description
1 polymer ?
#
loop_
_entity_poly.entity_id
_entity_poly.type
_entity_poly.pdbx_seq_one_letter_code
_entity_poly.pdbx_strand_id
1 'polypeptide(L)'
;MMGSILPWAIDKNTIIWGSGTLSSQDPLWNTIEKPLSVRAVRGPLTRQLLLSRGIDCPEVYGDPALLFPRFYSPNVEKRYKFGVILHVSTYANAAVYSKLNAILGGVTC
;
A
#
# COMPACT_ATOMS: atom_id res chain seq x y z
N MET A 1 8.86 3.51 6.99
CA MET A 1 7.38 3.55 6.90
C MET A 1 6.95 2.90 5.61
N MET A 2 5.98 2.00 5.66
CA MET A 2 5.43 1.26 4.51
C MET A 2 3.91 1.44 4.45
N GLY A 3 3.31 1.28 3.25
CA GLY A 3 1.87 1.40 3.06
C GLY A 3 1.45 2.70 2.38
N SER A 4 0.14 2.89 2.17
CA SER A 4 -0.45 4.10 1.58
C SER A 4 -0.84 5.12 2.64
N ILE A 5 0.10 5.46 3.51
CA ILE A 5 -0.13 6.21 4.75
C ILE A 5 0.66 7.52 4.83
N LEU A 6 1.25 7.97 3.72
CA LEU A 6 2.14 9.12 3.73
C LEU A 6 1.56 10.35 4.46
N PRO A 7 0.34 10.84 4.15
CA PRO A 7 -0.13 12.08 4.78
C PRO A 7 -0.39 11.94 6.28
N TRP A 8 -0.50 10.71 6.79
CA TRP A 8 -0.81 10.47 8.21
C TRP A 8 0.41 10.38 9.12
N ALA A 9 1.59 10.23 8.53
CA ALA A 9 2.77 9.85 9.28
C ALA A 9 4.03 10.62 8.87
N ILE A 10 3.91 11.71 8.12
CA ILE A 10 5.05 12.54 7.77
C ILE A 10 5.22 13.65 8.81
N ASP A 11 6.38 13.63 9.46
CA ASP A 11 6.89 14.69 10.31
C ASP A 11 8.38 14.93 10.01
N LYS A 12 8.98 15.90 10.69
CA LYS A 12 10.40 16.26 10.53
C LYS A 12 11.40 15.16 10.87
N ASN A 13 10.99 14.11 11.59
CA ASN A 13 11.84 12.98 11.97
C ASN A 13 11.61 11.76 11.05
N THR A 14 10.68 11.85 10.12
CA THR A 14 10.29 10.73 9.29
C THR A 14 11.30 10.48 8.17
N ILE A 15 11.69 9.22 7.99
CA ILE A 15 12.38 8.72 6.80
C ILE A 15 11.38 7.93 5.96
N ILE A 16 11.16 8.36 4.73
CA ILE A 16 10.24 7.69 3.79
C ILE A 16 11.03 6.65 2.97
N TRP A 17 10.55 5.40 3.00
CA TRP A 17 11.12 4.31 2.22
C TRP A 17 10.01 3.40 1.68
N GLY A 18 9.66 3.59 0.41
CA GLY A 18 8.68 2.78 -0.32
C GLY A 18 7.22 3.01 0.04
N SER A 19 6.90 4.05 0.82
CA SER A 19 5.52 4.43 1.11
C SER A 19 4.87 5.16 -0.06
N GLY A 20 3.53 5.10 -0.10
CA GLY A 20 2.71 5.79 -1.08
C GLY A 20 1.55 6.54 -0.44
N THR A 21 0.72 7.12 -1.28
CA THR A 21 -0.54 7.75 -0.89
C THR A 21 -1.72 7.12 -1.61
N LEU A 22 -2.91 7.20 -1.01
CA LEU A 22 -4.17 6.80 -1.64
C LEU A 22 -4.76 7.95 -2.45
N SER A 23 -4.64 9.18 -1.97
CA SER A 23 -5.22 10.36 -2.59
C SER A 23 -4.30 11.56 -2.49
N SER A 24 -4.25 12.35 -3.56
CA SER A 24 -3.60 13.65 -3.58
C SER A 24 -4.44 14.75 -2.92
N GLN A 25 -5.73 14.48 -2.72
CA GLN A 25 -6.72 15.41 -2.16
C GLN A 25 -6.97 15.20 -0.67
N ASP A 26 -6.23 14.28 -0.02
CA ASP A 26 -6.36 14.07 1.42
C ASP A 26 -6.04 15.39 2.15
N PRO A 27 -6.95 15.91 3.01
CA PRO A 27 -6.75 17.15 3.75
C PRO A 27 -5.47 17.15 4.61
N LEU A 28 -5.03 16.00 5.08
CA LEU A 28 -3.82 15.85 5.87
C LEU A 28 -2.56 16.30 5.13
N TRP A 29 -2.58 16.36 3.80
CA TRP A 29 -1.47 16.90 3.02
C TRP A 29 -1.16 18.37 3.32
N ASN A 30 -2.13 19.12 3.87
CA ASN A 30 -1.94 20.52 4.23
C ASN A 30 -1.28 20.70 5.61
N THR A 31 -1.17 19.62 6.39
CA THR A 31 -0.64 19.64 7.77
C THR A 31 0.68 18.92 7.91
N ILE A 32 1.19 18.30 6.84
CA ILE A 32 2.45 17.56 6.91
C ILE A 32 3.64 18.50 7.07
N GLU A 33 4.60 18.06 7.85
CA GLU A 33 5.92 18.67 7.92
C GLU A 33 6.85 18.08 6.85
N LYS A 34 7.90 18.81 6.49
CA LYS A 34 8.92 18.30 5.59
C LYS A 34 9.65 17.13 6.26
N PRO A 35 9.69 15.93 5.66
CA PRO A 35 10.36 14.79 6.25
C PRO A 35 11.87 14.97 6.30
N LEU A 36 12.53 14.25 7.22
CA LEU A 36 13.97 14.24 7.34
C LEU A 36 14.65 13.76 6.04
N SER A 37 14.08 12.72 5.41
CA SER A 37 14.64 12.16 4.19
C SER A 37 13.59 11.33 3.42
N VAL A 38 13.65 11.40 2.10
CA VAL A 38 12.96 10.47 1.20
C VAL A 38 13.98 9.60 0.51
N ARG A 39 13.94 8.30 0.73
CA ARG A 39 14.86 7.31 0.12
C ARG A 39 14.26 6.62 -1.09
N ALA A 40 12.97 6.32 -1.03
CA ALA A 40 12.18 5.73 -2.09
C ALA A 40 10.70 5.98 -1.84
N VAL A 41 9.90 5.92 -2.89
CA VAL A 41 8.45 5.94 -2.81
C VAL A 41 7.84 4.78 -3.58
N ARG A 42 6.56 4.48 -3.35
CA ARG A 42 5.93 3.35 -4.02
C ARG A 42 5.90 3.49 -5.54
N GLY A 43 5.70 4.69 -6.05
CA GLY A 43 5.60 4.91 -7.48
C GLY A 43 5.67 6.37 -7.90
N PRO A 44 5.66 6.63 -9.22
CA PRO A 44 5.88 7.97 -9.80
C PRO A 44 4.83 8.99 -9.39
N LEU A 45 3.56 8.60 -9.23
CA LEU A 45 2.50 9.54 -8.81
C LEU A 45 2.76 10.08 -7.39
N THR A 46 3.25 9.25 -6.48
CA THR A 46 3.63 9.69 -5.13
C THR A 46 4.82 10.65 -5.19
N ARG A 47 5.81 10.37 -6.05
CA ARG A 47 6.94 11.26 -6.26
C ARG A 47 6.49 12.63 -6.77
N GLN A 48 5.68 12.67 -7.82
CA GLN A 48 5.15 13.91 -8.37
C GLN A 48 4.42 14.75 -7.31
N LEU A 49 3.63 14.09 -6.47
CA LEU A 49 2.91 14.75 -5.39
C LEU A 49 3.85 15.34 -4.33
N LEU A 50 4.92 14.64 -3.95
CA LEU A 50 5.92 15.16 -3.02
C LEU A 50 6.67 16.36 -3.62
N LEU A 51 7.10 16.26 -4.86
CA LEU A 51 7.80 17.35 -5.57
C LEU A 51 6.91 18.59 -5.70
N SER A 52 5.61 18.43 -6.00
CA SER A 52 4.67 19.56 -6.07
C SER A 52 4.48 20.29 -4.74
N ARG A 53 4.87 19.65 -3.63
CA ARG A 53 4.86 20.23 -2.27
C ARG A 53 6.24 20.69 -1.80
N GLY A 54 7.22 20.76 -2.69
CA GLY A 54 8.57 21.18 -2.36
C GLY A 54 9.35 20.17 -1.50
N ILE A 55 8.92 18.91 -1.48
CA ILE A 55 9.62 17.82 -0.82
C ILE A 55 10.48 17.11 -1.86
N ASP A 56 11.79 17.17 -1.69
CA ASP A 56 12.74 16.49 -2.57
C ASP A 56 12.56 14.96 -2.49
N CYS A 57 12.54 14.31 -3.66
CA CYS A 57 12.23 12.88 -3.76
C CYS A 57 13.02 12.24 -4.91
N PRO A 58 13.91 11.29 -4.63
CA PRO A 58 14.67 10.60 -5.65
C PRO A 58 13.77 9.76 -6.56
N GLU A 59 14.26 9.45 -7.75
CA GLU A 59 13.56 8.58 -8.70
C GLU A 59 13.81 7.09 -8.39
N VAL A 60 13.48 6.70 -7.15
CA VAL A 60 13.61 5.33 -6.66
C VAL A 60 12.24 4.84 -6.24
N TYR A 61 11.81 3.73 -6.85
CA TYR A 61 10.46 3.20 -6.68
C TYR A 61 10.47 1.79 -6.13
N GLY A 62 9.46 1.45 -5.34
CA GLY A 62 9.21 0.12 -4.84
C GLY A 62 8.59 0.12 -3.44
N ASP A 63 7.95 -0.99 -3.12
CA ASP A 63 7.44 -1.26 -1.78
C ASP A 63 8.42 -2.23 -1.09
N PRO A 64 8.90 -1.95 0.13
CA PRO A 64 9.76 -2.87 0.87
C PRO A 64 9.17 -4.28 1.06
N ALA A 65 7.84 -4.41 1.00
CA ALA A 65 7.19 -5.72 1.04
C ALA A 65 7.63 -6.64 -0.10
N LEU A 66 8.09 -6.12 -1.23
CA LEU A 66 8.65 -6.91 -2.33
C LEU A 66 9.94 -7.66 -1.94
N LEU A 67 10.60 -7.24 -0.87
CA LEU A 67 11.78 -7.92 -0.33
C LEU A 67 11.42 -9.09 0.60
N PHE A 68 10.16 -9.18 1.04
CA PHE A 68 9.72 -10.17 2.02
C PHE A 68 10.05 -11.62 1.61
N PRO A 69 9.90 -12.05 0.35
CA PRO A 69 10.25 -13.41 -0.08
C PRO A 69 11.72 -13.78 0.13
N ARG A 70 12.62 -12.79 0.28
CA ARG A 70 14.04 -13.06 0.60
C ARG A 70 14.25 -13.52 2.04
N PHE A 71 13.34 -13.18 2.93
CA PHE A 71 13.43 -13.46 4.38
C PHE A 71 12.46 -14.54 4.81
N TYR A 72 11.35 -14.68 4.08
CA TYR A 72 10.31 -15.64 4.40
C TYR A 72 9.72 -16.23 3.11
N SER A 73 10.07 -17.47 2.85
CA SER A 73 9.58 -18.24 1.69
C SER A 73 9.14 -19.63 2.16
N PRO A 74 7.96 -19.76 2.78
CA PRO A 74 7.48 -21.02 3.30
C PRO A 74 7.18 -21.99 2.17
N ASN A 75 7.54 -23.25 2.35
CA ASN A 75 7.09 -24.33 1.49
C ASN A 75 5.65 -24.69 1.88
N VAL A 76 4.68 -24.23 1.08
CA VAL A 76 3.27 -24.47 1.33
C VAL A 76 2.67 -25.34 0.23
N GLU A 77 1.88 -26.32 0.62
CA GLU A 77 1.10 -27.13 -0.30
C GLU A 77 0.01 -26.28 -0.95
N LYS A 78 -0.05 -26.30 -2.29
CA LYS A 78 -1.09 -25.60 -3.05
C LYS A 78 -2.40 -26.39 -2.98
N ARG A 79 -3.30 -25.97 -2.08
CA ARG A 79 -4.60 -26.63 -1.87
C ARG A 79 -5.70 -26.08 -2.76
N TYR A 80 -5.56 -24.85 -3.26
CA TYR A 80 -6.59 -24.15 -4.02
C TYR A 80 -6.03 -23.62 -5.34
N LYS A 81 -6.85 -23.66 -6.38
CA LYS A 81 -6.52 -23.10 -7.70
C LYS A 81 -6.51 -21.57 -7.66
N PHE A 82 -7.41 -20.98 -6.88
CA PHE A 82 -7.55 -19.54 -6.69
C PHE A 82 -7.75 -19.23 -5.20
N GLY A 83 -7.14 -18.14 -4.74
CA GLY A 83 -7.40 -17.55 -3.43
C GLY A 83 -7.91 -16.12 -3.61
N VAL A 84 -8.96 -15.75 -2.89
CA VAL A 84 -9.53 -14.40 -2.90
C VAL A 84 -9.38 -13.79 -1.51
N ILE A 85 -8.63 -12.70 -1.43
CA ILE A 85 -8.49 -11.92 -0.20
C ILE A 85 -9.30 -10.64 -0.37
N LEU A 86 -10.40 -10.53 0.38
CA LEU A 86 -11.25 -9.35 0.33
C LEU A 86 -10.61 -8.17 1.06
N HIS A 87 -10.79 -6.97 0.52
CA HIS A 87 -10.43 -5.75 1.22
C HIS A 87 -11.33 -5.55 2.46
N VAL A 88 -10.79 -4.93 3.49
CA VAL A 88 -11.50 -4.70 4.77
C VAL A 88 -12.86 -4.01 4.59
N SER A 89 -12.98 -3.10 3.63
CA SER A 89 -14.25 -2.41 3.32
C SER A 89 -15.31 -3.30 2.69
N THR A 90 -14.94 -4.46 2.16
CA THR A 90 -15.85 -5.40 1.49
C THR A 90 -16.03 -6.71 2.27
N TYR A 91 -15.26 -6.90 3.32
CA TYR A 91 -15.25 -8.14 4.11
C TYR A 91 -16.63 -8.49 4.69
N ALA A 92 -17.41 -7.51 5.15
CA ALA A 92 -18.73 -7.71 5.71
C ALA A 92 -19.88 -7.65 4.67
N ASN A 93 -19.57 -7.54 3.37
CA ASN A 93 -20.58 -7.38 2.33
C ASN A 93 -21.07 -8.73 1.81
N ALA A 94 -22.25 -9.16 2.27
CA ALA A 94 -22.87 -10.43 1.88
C ALA A 94 -23.09 -10.56 0.35
N ALA A 95 -23.35 -9.47 -0.36
CA ALA A 95 -23.54 -9.50 -1.82
C ALA A 95 -22.24 -9.84 -2.56
N VAL A 96 -21.10 -9.45 -2.03
CA VAL A 96 -19.78 -9.82 -2.58
C VAL A 96 -19.56 -11.32 -2.43
N TYR A 97 -19.84 -11.89 -1.26
CA TYR A 97 -19.74 -13.33 -1.02
C TYR A 97 -20.66 -14.14 -1.92
N SER A 98 -21.91 -13.71 -2.09
CA SER A 98 -22.87 -14.35 -2.97
C SER A 98 -22.37 -14.40 -4.42
N LYS A 99 -21.84 -13.28 -4.94
CA LYS A 99 -21.26 -13.21 -6.28
C LYS A 99 -20.02 -14.10 -6.43
N LEU A 100 -19.15 -14.12 -5.44
CA LEU A 100 -17.94 -14.97 -5.45
C LEU A 100 -18.31 -16.45 -5.46
N ASN A 101 -19.28 -16.86 -4.63
CA ASN A 101 -19.78 -18.23 -4.62
C ASN A 101 -20.38 -18.66 -5.96
N ALA A 102 -21.14 -17.78 -6.62
CA ALA A 102 -21.72 -18.05 -7.94
C ALA A 102 -20.64 -18.23 -9.03
N ILE A 103 -19.53 -17.47 -8.94
CA ILE A 103 -18.44 -17.52 -9.94
C ILE A 103 -17.49 -18.70 -9.69
N LEU A 104 -17.17 -18.97 -8.43
CA LEU A 104 -16.11 -19.92 -8.06
C LEU A 104 -16.63 -21.31 -7.66
N GLY A 105 -17.95 -21.52 -7.65
CA GLY A 105 -18.53 -22.83 -7.34
C GLY A 105 -18.44 -23.25 -5.88
N GLY A 106 -18.27 -22.32 -4.98
CA GLY A 106 -18.15 -22.50 -3.53
C GLY A 106 -16.88 -21.87 -2.97
N VAL A 107 -17.06 -20.98 -1.99
CA VAL A 107 -15.96 -20.35 -1.22
C VAL A 107 -15.93 -20.99 0.16
N THR A 108 -14.86 -21.68 0.46
CA THR A 108 -14.57 -22.12 1.85
C THR A 108 -13.68 -21.07 2.51
N CYS A 109 -14.17 -20.51 3.60
CA CYS A 109 -13.39 -19.65 4.51
C CYS A 109 -12.59 -20.51 5.48
#